data_ba27f776152a812eaaa9549cdd1c04dc
#
_entry.id   ba27f776152a812eaaa9549cdd1c04dc
#
_cell.length_a   1.000
_cell.length_b   1.000
_cell.length_c   1.000
_cell.angle_alpha   90.00
_cell.angle_beta   90.00
_cell.angle_gamma   90.00
#
_symmetry.space_group_name_H-M   'P 1'
#
loop_
_entity.id
_entity.type
_entity.pdbx_description
1 polymer ?
#
loop_
_entity_poly.entity_id
_entity_poly.type
_entity_poly.pdbx_seq_one_letter_code
_entity_poly.pdbx_strand_id
1 'polypeptide(L)'
;MQPVRIESSKPEWLIELAQAFNDPAALLEYLELNPQAFETAITARKLFALRVPRAFAAKMQKGDKNDPLFLQAMSAAAEFLQAEGFVKDPLEEQHSPAPNILHKYHNRLLFMIKNSCAINCRYCFRRHFPYDDVKSGKAVWQQGLDYIAAHTELEEVIFSGGDPLMAKDSELDWLISALEQIPHIKTLRIHTRLPVVIPSRITEQLCDRLSKSRLKVVMVTHINHPNEVDEVLADKLNQLRQANVVLLNQSVLLKGVNDNAQILKALSNKLFESGVLPYYLHLLDKVEGASHFFIEDRQAAEIYKELQRITSGYLVPKLAREIAREPNKTLMG
;
A
#
# COMPACT_ATOMS: atom_id res chain seq x y z
N MET A 1 6.11 14.28 -46.70
CA MET A 1 5.69 14.07 -45.30
C MET A 1 6.59 13.00 -44.73
N GLN A 2 7.54 13.36 -43.87
CA GLN A 2 8.32 12.38 -43.11
C GLN A 2 7.44 11.78 -42.00
N PRO A 3 7.48 10.46 -41.75
CA PRO A 3 6.74 9.88 -40.67
C PRO A 3 7.35 10.38 -39.35
N VAL A 4 6.52 11.06 -38.55
CA VAL A 4 6.86 11.38 -37.14
C VAL A 4 7.02 10.05 -36.43
N ARG A 5 8.25 9.62 -36.14
CA ARG A 5 8.53 8.56 -35.19
C ARG A 5 8.08 9.08 -33.81
N ILE A 6 6.92 8.65 -33.38
CA ILE A 6 6.54 8.72 -31.96
C ILE A 6 7.44 7.72 -31.25
N GLU A 7 8.58 8.17 -30.76
CA GLU A 7 9.32 7.43 -29.75
C GLU A 7 8.38 7.36 -28.53
N SER A 8 7.79 6.21 -28.29
CA SER A 8 7.11 5.95 -27.02
C SER A 8 8.18 5.89 -25.94
N SER A 9 8.53 7.04 -25.37
CA SER A 9 9.42 7.11 -24.23
C SER A 9 8.79 6.26 -23.11
N LYS A 10 9.62 5.42 -22.49
CA LYS A 10 9.19 4.59 -21.36
C LYS A 10 8.57 5.50 -20.30
N PRO A 11 7.39 5.17 -19.73
CA PRO A 11 6.77 5.99 -18.71
C PRO A 11 7.74 6.33 -17.57
N GLU A 12 7.72 7.58 -17.10
CA GLU A 12 8.64 8.12 -16.09
C GLU A 12 8.69 7.24 -14.83
N TRP A 13 7.53 6.83 -14.32
CA TRP A 13 7.47 5.99 -13.14
C TRP A 13 8.20 4.63 -13.28
N LEU A 14 8.30 4.08 -14.51
CA LEU A 14 9.07 2.87 -14.77
C LEU A 14 10.58 3.13 -14.78
N ILE A 15 11.02 4.34 -15.12
CA ILE A 15 12.42 4.77 -15.03
C ILE A 15 12.78 4.93 -13.55
N GLU A 16 11.96 5.63 -12.78
CA GLU A 16 12.15 5.81 -11.33
C GLU A 16 12.15 4.47 -10.57
N LEU A 17 11.24 3.56 -10.94
CA LEU A 17 11.20 2.21 -10.37
C LEU A 17 12.50 1.43 -10.61
N ALA A 18 13.06 1.54 -11.81
CA ALA A 18 14.32 0.88 -12.16
C ALA A 18 15.53 1.44 -11.41
N GLN A 19 15.44 2.69 -10.96
CA GLN A 19 16.49 3.40 -10.20
C GLN A 19 16.35 3.25 -8.67
N ALA A 20 15.36 2.47 -8.19
CA ALA A 20 15.17 2.24 -6.77
C ALA A 20 16.42 1.60 -6.12
N PHE A 21 16.68 1.96 -4.88
CA PHE A 21 17.69 1.30 -4.07
C PHE A 21 17.28 -0.14 -3.80
N ASN A 22 18.14 -1.09 -4.16
CA ASN A 22 17.99 -2.51 -3.86
C ASN A 22 19.14 -3.03 -2.99
N ASP A 23 20.17 -2.21 -2.79
CA ASP A 23 21.26 -2.45 -1.88
C ASP A 23 21.15 -1.56 -0.64
N PRO A 24 21.07 -2.15 0.58
CA PRO A 24 21.03 -1.38 1.81
C PRO A 24 22.24 -0.46 2.01
N ALA A 25 23.45 -0.88 1.61
CA ALA A 25 24.63 -0.05 1.76
C ALA A 25 24.52 1.24 0.94
N ALA A 26 24.08 1.14 -0.31
CA ALA A 26 23.86 2.30 -1.17
C ALA A 26 22.77 3.26 -0.63
N LEU A 27 21.71 2.73 0.03
CA LEU A 27 20.71 3.57 0.70
C LEU A 27 21.30 4.28 1.91
N LEU A 28 22.10 3.59 2.73
CA LEU A 28 22.74 4.17 3.91
C LEU A 28 23.73 5.27 3.52
N GLU A 29 24.55 5.03 2.50
CA GLU A 29 25.47 6.05 1.96
C GLU A 29 24.72 7.29 1.46
N TYR A 30 23.63 7.08 0.70
CA TYR A 30 22.78 8.18 0.24
C TYR A 30 22.21 9.01 1.39
N LEU A 31 21.86 8.35 2.51
CA LEU A 31 21.33 8.98 3.71
C LEU A 31 22.43 9.49 4.67
N GLU A 32 23.70 9.43 4.30
CA GLU A 32 24.83 9.87 5.13
C GLU A 32 24.92 9.10 6.47
N LEU A 33 24.50 7.82 6.45
CA LEU A 33 24.59 6.88 7.55
C LEU A 33 25.76 5.91 7.31
N ASN A 34 26.54 5.60 8.36
CA ASN A 34 27.67 4.67 8.24
C ASN A 34 27.18 3.21 8.08
N PRO A 35 27.39 2.55 6.91
CA PRO A 35 26.93 1.17 6.69
C PRO A 35 27.48 0.14 7.69
N GLN A 36 28.69 0.37 8.24
CA GLN A 36 29.29 -0.53 9.23
C GLN A 36 28.48 -0.63 10.52
N ALA A 37 27.76 0.44 10.90
CA ALA A 37 26.86 0.42 12.05
C ALA A 37 25.58 -0.41 11.83
N PHE A 38 25.34 -0.90 10.59
CA PHE A 38 24.13 -1.62 10.19
C PHE A 38 24.39 -3.03 9.63
N GLU A 39 25.56 -3.65 9.86
CA GLU A 39 25.94 -4.94 9.26
C GLU A 39 24.87 -6.03 9.46
N THR A 40 24.35 -6.18 10.69
CA THR A 40 23.29 -7.15 10.97
C THR A 40 21.98 -6.78 10.26
N ALA A 41 21.61 -5.50 10.22
CA ALA A 41 20.45 -5.01 9.53
C ALA A 41 20.57 -5.23 8.00
N ILE A 42 21.73 -5.00 7.41
CA ILE A 42 22.03 -5.29 6.01
C ILE A 42 21.83 -6.78 5.72
N THR A 43 22.26 -7.66 6.63
CA THR A 43 22.09 -9.11 6.48
C THR A 43 20.62 -9.52 6.50
N ALA A 44 19.75 -8.82 7.24
CA ALA A 44 18.33 -9.10 7.32
C ALA A 44 17.58 -8.93 5.97
N ARG A 45 18.17 -8.25 4.97
CA ARG A 45 17.64 -8.22 3.59
C ARG A 45 17.44 -9.61 2.97
N LYS A 46 18.14 -10.64 3.48
CA LYS A 46 17.98 -12.02 3.04
C LYS A 46 16.62 -12.61 3.42
N LEU A 47 16.00 -12.11 4.49
CA LEU A 47 14.67 -12.53 4.93
C LEU A 47 13.56 -11.88 4.09
N PHE A 48 13.79 -10.61 3.72
CA PHE A 48 12.89 -9.84 2.89
C PHE A 48 13.70 -8.77 2.15
N ALA A 49 13.70 -8.81 0.82
CA ALA A 49 14.54 -7.96 -0.02
C ALA A 49 14.30 -6.46 0.26
N LEU A 50 15.33 -5.64 0.06
CA LEU A 50 15.18 -4.20 0.05
C LEU A 50 14.74 -3.72 -1.33
N ARG A 51 13.76 -2.82 -1.36
CA ARG A 51 13.44 -1.96 -2.51
C ARG A 51 12.91 -0.64 -1.99
N VAL A 52 13.59 0.46 -2.31
CA VAL A 52 13.24 1.82 -1.87
C VAL A 52 13.38 2.78 -3.04
N PRO A 53 12.29 3.34 -3.59
CA PRO A 53 12.37 4.37 -4.63
C PRO A 53 13.12 5.61 -4.18
N ARG A 54 13.86 6.23 -5.09
CA ARG A 54 14.66 7.43 -4.79
C ARG A 54 13.80 8.60 -4.33
N ALA A 55 12.62 8.80 -4.94
CA ALA A 55 11.68 9.84 -4.53
C ALA A 55 11.20 9.66 -3.07
N PHE A 56 11.04 8.42 -2.60
CA PHE A 56 10.71 8.14 -1.21
C PHE A 56 11.93 8.33 -0.28
N ALA A 57 13.10 7.88 -0.68
CA ALA A 57 14.34 8.07 0.08
C ALA A 57 14.72 9.56 0.23
N ALA A 58 14.39 10.38 -0.76
CA ALA A 58 14.64 11.83 -0.70
C ALA A 58 13.82 12.56 0.38
N LYS A 59 12.73 11.95 0.88
CA LYS A 59 11.91 12.48 1.98
C LYS A 59 12.48 12.12 3.36
N MET A 60 13.45 11.20 3.44
CA MET A 60 14.07 10.75 4.68
C MET A 60 15.10 11.80 5.16
N GLN A 61 15.16 11.99 6.46
CA GLN A 61 16.16 12.90 7.06
C GLN A 61 17.54 12.25 7.03
N LYS A 62 18.48 12.90 6.35
CA LYS A 62 19.88 12.45 6.29
C LYS A 62 20.52 12.45 7.68
N GLY A 63 21.36 11.46 7.96
CA GLY A 63 22.03 11.27 9.23
C GLY A 63 21.14 10.77 10.37
N ASP A 64 19.82 10.64 10.17
CA ASP A 64 18.89 10.18 11.21
C ASP A 64 18.48 8.72 11.01
N LYS A 65 19.05 7.85 11.84
CA LYS A 65 18.69 6.42 11.89
C LYS A 65 17.30 6.14 12.45
N ASN A 66 16.66 7.11 13.07
CA ASN A 66 15.33 7.00 13.66
C ASN A 66 14.26 7.70 12.79
N ASP A 67 14.63 8.18 11.60
CA ASP A 67 13.66 8.77 10.67
C ASP A 67 12.49 7.78 10.42
N PRO A 68 11.23 8.21 10.57
CA PRO A 68 10.06 7.33 10.48
C PRO A 68 9.87 6.70 9.08
N LEU A 69 10.38 7.31 8.01
CA LEU A 69 10.31 6.75 6.66
C LEU A 69 11.43 5.71 6.46
N PHE A 70 12.62 5.99 7.00
CA PHE A 70 13.73 5.06 7.01
C PHE A 70 13.37 3.77 7.74
N LEU A 71 12.79 3.85 8.94
CA LEU A 71 12.36 2.70 9.72
C LEU A 71 11.36 1.81 8.98
N GLN A 72 10.48 2.38 8.17
CA GLN A 72 9.50 1.64 7.38
C GLN A 72 10.10 0.88 6.19
N ALA A 73 11.28 1.27 5.71
CA ALA A 73 11.86 0.81 4.46
C ALA A 73 13.17 0.04 4.62
N MET A 74 14.03 0.45 5.56
CA MET A 74 15.32 -0.19 5.82
C MET A 74 15.15 -1.48 6.63
N SER A 75 15.86 -2.53 6.22
CA SER A 75 15.91 -3.78 7.01
C SER A 75 16.51 -3.55 8.39
N ALA A 76 16.04 -4.28 9.38
CA ALA A 76 16.48 -4.14 10.77
C ALA A 76 17.00 -5.47 11.34
N ALA A 77 18.01 -5.42 12.19
CA ALA A 77 18.51 -6.59 12.92
C ALA A 77 17.40 -7.30 13.72
N ALA A 78 16.42 -6.53 14.20
CA ALA A 78 15.27 -7.05 14.94
C ALA A 78 14.35 -7.97 14.10
N GLU A 79 14.47 -7.99 12.79
CA GLU A 79 13.70 -8.92 11.93
C GLU A 79 14.10 -10.39 12.11
N PHE A 80 15.28 -10.66 12.67
CA PHE A 80 15.70 -12.02 13.05
C PHE A 80 15.05 -12.51 14.35
N LEU A 81 14.44 -11.63 15.13
CA LEU A 81 13.84 -12.00 16.40
C LEU A 81 12.54 -12.77 16.17
N GLN A 82 12.48 -13.96 16.75
CA GLN A 82 11.23 -14.70 16.86
C GLN A 82 10.42 -14.15 18.04
N ALA A 83 9.16 -13.85 17.83
CA ALA A 83 8.26 -13.37 18.85
C ALA A 83 7.01 -14.26 18.91
N GLU A 84 6.53 -14.52 20.12
CA GLU A 84 5.35 -15.36 20.34
C GLU A 84 4.11 -14.76 19.64
N GLY A 85 3.37 -15.62 18.96
CA GLY A 85 2.17 -15.24 18.22
C GLY A 85 2.43 -14.58 16.86
N PHE A 86 3.71 -14.42 16.44
CA PHE A 86 4.04 -13.93 15.11
C PHE A 86 4.25 -15.12 14.15
N VAL A 87 3.50 -15.13 13.06
CA VAL A 87 3.45 -16.23 12.08
C VAL A 87 3.67 -15.75 10.66
N LYS A 88 3.94 -16.65 9.72
CA LYS A 88 4.17 -16.28 8.31
C LYS A 88 2.90 -15.84 7.58
N ASP A 89 1.74 -16.37 7.95
CA ASP A 89 0.44 -16.04 7.36
C ASP A 89 -0.60 -15.68 8.44
N PRO A 90 -0.54 -14.44 8.99
CA PRO A 90 -1.41 -14.04 10.09
C PRO A 90 -2.89 -13.93 9.70
N LEU A 91 -3.21 -13.86 8.39
CA LEU A 91 -4.56 -13.66 7.89
C LEU A 91 -5.11 -14.88 7.12
N GLU A 92 -4.34 -15.98 7.05
CA GLU A 92 -4.71 -17.22 6.35
C GLU A 92 -5.13 -16.96 4.88
N GLU A 93 -4.34 -16.14 4.15
CA GLU A 93 -4.65 -15.73 2.78
C GLU A 93 -4.09 -16.68 1.71
N GLN A 94 -3.45 -17.78 2.09
CA GLN A 94 -2.82 -18.69 1.11
C GLN A 94 -3.83 -19.60 0.39
N HIS A 95 -5.10 -19.62 0.80
CA HIS A 95 -6.18 -20.37 0.13
C HIS A 95 -7.03 -19.44 -0.73
N SER A 96 -7.04 -19.69 -2.03
CA SER A 96 -7.78 -18.92 -3.02
C SER A 96 -8.85 -19.77 -3.71
N PRO A 97 -10.11 -19.31 -3.81
CA PRO A 97 -11.18 -20.07 -4.49
C PRO A 97 -11.03 -20.07 -6.02
N ALA A 98 -10.30 -19.13 -6.58
CA ALA A 98 -9.97 -19.03 -7.99
C ALA A 98 -8.60 -18.33 -8.15
N PRO A 99 -7.89 -18.48 -9.27
CA PRO A 99 -6.61 -17.82 -9.47
C PRO A 99 -6.67 -16.32 -9.19
N ASN A 100 -5.75 -15.85 -8.34
CA ASN A 100 -5.63 -14.44 -7.95
C ASN A 100 -6.83 -13.84 -7.20
N ILE A 101 -7.77 -14.64 -6.69
CA ILE A 101 -8.97 -14.18 -5.98
C ILE A 101 -8.85 -14.49 -4.49
N LEU A 102 -9.01 -13.47 -3.63
CA LEU A 102 -9.23 -13.64 -2.20
C LEU A 102 -10.64 -13.16 -1.87
N HIS A 103 -11.56 -14.11 -1.63
CA HIS A 103 -12.97 -13.84 -1.35
C HIS A 103 -13.27 -14.11 0.13
N LYS A 104 -13.09 -13.06 0.95
CA LYS A 104 -13.29 -13.14 2.41
C LYS A 104 -14.65 -12.58 2.86
N TYR A 105 -15.24 -11.67 2.09
CA TYR A 105 -16.41 -10.89 2.48
C TYR A 105 -17.57 -11.12 1.52
N HIS A 106 -18.79 -11.09 2.00
CA HIS A 106 -19.99 -11.41 1.23
C HIS A 106 -20.10 -10.62 -0.09
N ASN A 107 -19.94 -9.28 -0.05
CA ASN A 107 -20.26 -8.41 -1.19
C ASN A 107 -19.03 -7.86 -1.92
N ARG A 108 -17.82 -8.30 -1.57
CA ARG A 108 -16.57 -7.82 -2.16
C ARG A 108 -15.45 -8.83 -2.08
N LEU A 109 -14.54 -8.75 -3.02
CA LEU A 109 -13.34 -9.59 -3.04
C LEU A 109 -12.09 -8.79 -3.37
N LEU A 110 -10.92 -9.37 -3.07
CA LEU A 110 -9.64 -8.85 -3.54
C LEU A 110 -9.22 -9.60 -4.81
N PHE A 111 -8.87 -8.83 -5.82
CA PHE A 111 -8.29 -9.32 -7.06
C PHE A 111 -6.80 -8.98 -7.09
N MET A 112 -5.95 -10.00 -6.97
CA MET A 112 -4.50 -9.91 -6.91
C MET A 112 -3.93 -9.78 -8.33
N ILE A 113 -3.81 -8.56 -8.86
CA ILE A 113 -3.46 -8.33 -10.27
C ILE A 113 -1.96 -8.26 -10.54
N LYS A 114 -1.15 -8.01 -9.51
CA LYS A 114 0.32 -7.98 -9.58
C LYS A 114 0.96 -8.67 -8.36
N ASN A 115 2.14 -9.22 -8.58
CA ASN A 115 2.91 -9.95 -7.58
C ASN A 115 4.13 -9.20 -7.04
N SER A 116 4.26 -7.91 -7.33
CA SER A 116 5.40 -7.10 -6.94
C SER A 116 4.97 -5.72 -6.44
N CYS A 117 5.85 -5.09 -5.65
CA CYS A 117 5.67 -3.74 -5.13
C CYS A 117 6.82 -2.83 -5.57
N ALA A 118 6.58 -1.52 -5.59
CA ALA A 118 7.64 -0.53 -5.81
C ALA A 118 8.52 -0.32 -4.57
N ILE A 119 7.98 -0.59 -3.39
CA ILE A 119 8.69 -0.56 -2.11
C ILE A 119 8.38 -1.83 -1.31
N ASN A 120 9.38 -2.34 -0.58
CA ASN A 120 9.20 -3.47 0.33
C ASN A 120 9.07 -2.95 1.77
N CYS A 121 7.84 -2.70 2.21
CA CYS A 121 7.52 -2.21 3.55
C CYS A 121 7.91 -3.23 4.60
N ARG A 122 8.72 -2.85 5.60
CA ARG A 122 9.25 -3.80 6.62
C ARG A 122 8.17 -4.38 7.54
N TYR A 123 7.02 -3.71 7.64
CA TYR A 123 5.84 -4.14 8.40
C TYR A 123 4.80 -4.90 7.53
N CYS A 124 5.13 -5.25 6.29
CA CYS A 124 4.18 -5.88 5.36
C CYS A 124 3.73 -7.25 5.87
N PHE A 125 2.43 -7.42 6.12
CA PHE A 125 1.86 -8.69 6.57
C PHE A 125 1.94 -9.80 5.52
N ARG A 126 2.05 -9.43 4.24
CA ARG A 126 2.23 -10.36 3.11
C ARG A 126 3.71 -10.57 2.74
N ARG A 127 4.66 -10.27 3.63
CA ARG A 127 6.10 -10.44 3.33
C ARG A 127 6.52 -11.90 3.05
N HIS A 128 5.71 -12.86 3.50
CA HIS A 128 5.89 -14.30 3.26
C HIS A 128 4.80 -14.88 2.33
N PHE A 129 3.99 -14.03 1.72
CA PHE A 129 2.95 -14.46 0.79
C PHE A 129 3.59 -15.09 -0.47
N PRO A 130 3.06 -16.22 -0.99
CA PRO A 130 3.62 -16.92 -2.14
C PRO A 130 3.32 -16.17 -3.45
N TYR A 131 3.95 -15.02 -3.62
CA TYR A 131 3.74 -14.16 -4.80
C TYR A 131 4.09 -14.83 -6.12
N ASP A 132 4.90 -15.88 -6.12
CA ASP A 132 5.23 -16.67 -7.31
C ASP A 132 3.98 -17.38 -7.89
N ASP A 133 2.97 -17.64 -7.07
CA ASP A 133 1.69 -18.21 -7.47
C ASP A 133 0.76 -17.17 -8.10
N VAL A 134 0.95 -15.88 -7.80
CA VAL A 134 0.19 -14.77 -8.41
C VAL A 134 0.73 -14.49 -9.80
N LYS A 135 0.05 -15.00 -10.81
CA LYS A 135 0.43 -14.81 -12.21
C LYS A 135 -0.28 -13.57 -12.78
N SER A 136 0.47 -12.77 -13.52
CA SER A 136 -0.06 -11.61 -14.23
C SER A 136 -0.28 -11.96 -15.70
N GLY A 137 -1.37 -11.45 -16.28
CA GLY A 137 -1.67 -11.60 -17.70
C GLY A 137 -3.14 -11.88 -17.98
N LYS A 138 -3.58 -11.52 -19.18
CA LYS A 138 -5.00 -11.54 -19.58
C LYS A 138 -5.67 -12.91 -19.38
N ALA A 139 -4.97 -13.99 -19.68
CA ALA A 139 -5.55 -15.35 -19.57
C ALA A 139 -5.88 -15.74 -18.12
N VAL A 140 -4.99 -15.38 -17.16
CA VAL A 140 -5.24 -15.64 -15.73
C VAL A 140 -6.24 -14.66 -15.17
N TRP A 141 -6.16 -13.39 -15.54
CA TRP A 141 -7.12 -12.37 -15.13
C TRP A 141 -8.54 -12.71 -15.62
N GLN A 142 -8.67 -13.31 -16.82
CA GLN A 142 -9.99 -13.74 -17.33
C GLN A 142 -10.64 -14.76 -16.39
N GLN A 143 -9.90 -15.72 -15.85
CA GLN A 143 -10.44 -16.68 -14.87
C GLN A 143 -10.99 -16.00 -13.62
N GLY A 144 -10.27 -14.97 -13.12
CA GLY A 144 -10.76 -14.15 -12.00
C GLY A 144 -12.02 -13.36 -12.36
N LEU A 145 -12.08 -12.79 -13.57
CA LEU A 145 -13.28 -12.08 -14.09
C LEU A 145 -14.46 -13.02 -14.26
N ASP A 146 -14.25 -14.25 -14.73
CA ASP A 146 -15.29 -15.27 -14.85
C ASP A 146 -15.85 -15.66 -13.47
N TYR A 147 -14.97 -15.79 -12.46
CA TYR A 147 -15.39 -15.98 -11.07
C TYR A 147 -16.23 -14.80 -10.58
N ILE A 148 -15.80 -13.56 -10.80
CA ILE A 148 -16.54 -12.36 -10.41
C ILE A 148 -17.93 -12.32 -11.09
N ALA A 149 -17.99 -12.63 -12.37
CA ALA A 149 -19.24 -12.64 -13.14
C ALA A 149 -20.24 -13.69 -12.65
N ALA A 150 -19.75 -14.83 -12.15
CA ALA A 150 -20.58 -15.90 -11.61
C ALA A 150 -21.13 -15.62 -10.20
N HIS A 151 -20.56 -14.66 -9.46
CA HIS A 151 -20.91 -14.33 -8.08
C HIS A 151 -21.69 -13.01 -8.02
N THR A 152 -23.00 -13.08 -8.25
CA THR A 152 -23.86 -11.88 -8.39
C THR A 152 -24.11 -11.12 -7.09
N GLU A 153 -23.76 -11.67 -5.95
CA GLU A 153 -23.73 -11.00 -4.64
C GLU A 153 -22.60 -9.97 -4.50
N LEU A 154 -21.60 -10.04 -5.38
CA LEU A 154 -20.49 -9.09 -5.37
C LEU A 154 -20.92 -7.75 -5.96
N GLU A 155 -20.65 -6.66 -5.26
CA GLU A 155 -20.89 -5.29 -5.72
C GLU A 155 -19.57 -4.51 -5.90
N GLU A 156 -18.48 -4.98 -5.27
CA GLU A 156 -17.20 -4.30 -5.23
C GLU A 156 -16.04 -5.26 -5.52
N VAL A 157 -15.14 -4.82 -6.40
CA VAL A 157 -13.85 -5.47 -6.64
C VAL A 157 -12.73 -4.59 -6.10
N ILE A 158 -11.82 -5.20 -5.33
CA ILE A 158 -10.65 -4.52 -4.76
C ILE A 158 -9.41 -4.99 -5.51
N PHE A 159 -8.79 -4.12 -6.31
CA PHE A 159 -7.48 -4.39 -6.88
C PHE A 159 -6.42 -4.34 -5.79
N SER A 160 -5.66 -5.42 -5.70
CA SER A 160 -4.63 -5.67 -4.69
C SER A 160 -3.50 -6.53 -5.28
N GLY A 161 -2.71 -7.18 -4.43
CA GLY A 161 -1.59 -8.05 -4.83
C GLY A 161 -0.35 -7.72 -4.05
N GLY A 162 0.76 -7.56 -4.74
CA GLY A 162 1.84 -6.71 -4.29
C GLY A 162 1.30 -5.28 -4.26
N ASP A 163 1.47 -4.55 -5.35
CA ASP A 163 0.79 -3.27 -5.53
C ASP A 163 0.09 -3.28 -6.90
N PRO A 164 -1.23 -3.04 -6.98
CA PRO A 164 -1.98 -3.13 -8.23
C PRO A 164 -1.54 -2.08 -9.26
N LEU A 165 -1.04 -0.92 -8.83
CA LEU A 165 -0.56 0.11 -9.74
C LEU A 165 0.82 -0.19 -10.36
N MET A 166 1.45 -1.34 -10.02
CA MET A 166 2.53 -1.93 -10.81
C MET A 166 2.06 -2.41 -12.19
N ALA A 167 0.75 -2.55 -12.40
CA ALA A 167 0.17 -2.77 -13.73
C ALA A 167 0.33 -1.51 -14.59
N LYS A 168 0.64 -1.70 -15.88
CA LYS A 168 0.69 -0.62 -16.87
C LYS A 168 -0.73 -0.05 -17.11
N ASP A 169 -0.82 1.18 -17.56
CA ASP A 169 -2.12 1.82 -17.81
C ASP A 169 -2.96 1.02 -18.83
N SER A 170 -2.35 0.43 -19.85
CA SER A 170 -3.04 -0.45 -20.79
C SER A 170 -3.55 -1.77 -20.19
N GLU A 171 -2.89 -2.29 -19.14
CA GLU A 171 -3.35 -3.47 -18.40
C GLU A 171 -4.53 -3.12 -17.51
N LEU A 172 -4.44 -1.96 -16.81
CA LEU A 172 -5.53 -1.45 -15.99
C LEU A 172 -6.75 -1.11 -16.82
N ASP A 173 -6.57 -0.47 -17.99
CA ASP A 173 -7.66 -0.15 -18.91
C ASP A 173 -8.40 -1.43 -19.33
N TRP A 174 -7.68 -2.48 -19.71
CA TRP A 174 -8.29 -3.76 -20.08
C TRP A 174 -9.07 -4.38 -18.91
N LEU A 175 -8.50 -4.41 -17.71
CA LEU A 175 -9.14 -4.97 -16.51
C LEU A 175 -10.39 -4.18 -16.12
N ILE A 176 -10.31 -2.85 -16.11
CA ILE A 176 -11.43 -1.98 -15.77
C ILE A 176 -12.54 -2.14 -16.81
N SER A 177 -12.19 -2.16 -18.11
CA SER A 177 -13.17 -2.37 -19.18
C SER A 177 -13.88 -3.71 -19.07
N ALA A 178 -13.17 -4.77 -18.69
CA ALA A 178 -13.79 -6.09 -18.46
C ALA A 178 -14.72 -6.08 -17.24
N LEU A 179 -14.35 -5.45 -16.12
CA LEU A 179 -15.22 -5.29 -14.95
C LEU A 179 -16.48 -4.47 -15.27
N GLU A 180 -16.36 -3.47 -16.14
CA GLU A 180 -17.49 -2.65 -16.58
C GLU A 180 -18.55 -3.44 -17.35
N GLN A 181 -18.20 -4.59 -17.93
CA GLN A 181 -19.16 -5.48 -18.59
C GLN A 181 -19.95 -6.36 -17.60
N ILE A 182 -19.56 -6.39 -16.31
CA ILE A 182 -20.22 -7.17 -15.28
C ILE A 182 -21.25 -6.28 -14.57
N PRO A 183 -22.57 -6.45 -14.81
CA PRO A 183 -23.59 -5.45 -14.43
C PRO A 183 -23.73 -5.23 -12.92
N HIS A 184 -23.53 -6.28 -12.11
CA HIS A 184 -23.68 -6.21 -10.65
C HIS A 184 -22.50 -5.52 -9.96
N ILE A 185 -21.34 -5.40 -10.61
CA ILE A 185 -20.20 -4.66 -10.05
C ILE A 185 -20.45 -3.16 -10.23
N LYS A 186 -20.46 -2.44 -9.11
CA LYS A 186 -20.73 -1.01 -9.01
C LYS A 186 -19.50 -0.21 -8.60
N THR A 187 -18.57 -0.82 -7.84
CA THR A 187 -17.43 -0.15 -7.24
C THR A 187 -16.13 -0.85 -7.58
N LEU A 188 -15.14 -0.07 -7.98
CA LEU A 188 -13.73 -0.48 -8.05
C LEU A 188 -12.96 0.21 -6.94
N ARG A 189 -12.30 -0.56 -6.06
CA ARG A 189 -11.38 -0.03 -5.08
C ARG A 189 -9.96 -0.45 -5.42
N ILE A 190 -9.02 0.46 -5.27
CA ILE A 190 -7.59 0.23 -5.57
C ILE A 190 -6.81 0.47 -4.28
N HIS A 191 -6.16 -0.56 -3.74
CA HIS A 191 -5.29 -0.46 -2.58
C HIS A 191 -3.85 -0.34 -3.02
N THR A 192 -3.23 0.82 -2.80
CA THR A 192 -1.89 1.09 -3.34
C THR A 192 -1.04 1.95 -2.42
N ARG A 193 0.26 1.71 -2.44
CA ARG A 193 1.28 2.60 -1.88
C ARG A 193 2.15 3.24 -2.98
N LEU A 194 2.03 2.76 -4.21
CA LEU A 194 2.93 3.13 -5.29
C LEU A 194 2.96 4.65 -5.55
N PRO A 195 1.83 5.39 -5.59
CA PRO A 195 1.87 6.84 -5.76
C PRO A 195 2.58 7.60 -4.64
N VAL A 196 2.58 7.03 -3.43
CA VAL A 196 3.24 7.63 -2.27
C VAL A 196 4.76 7.60 -2.41
N VAL A 197 5.27 6.55 -3.03
CA VAL A 197 6.71 6.30 -3.18
C VAL A 197 7.24 6.65 -4.56
N ILE A 198 6.37 6.72 -5.57
CA ILE A 198 6.65 7.16 -6.95
C ILE A 198 5.43 7.95 -7.45
N PRO A 199 5.34 9.26 -7.14
CA PRO A 199 4.17 10.07 -7.52
C PRO A 199 3.90 10.14 -9.03
N SER A 200 4.92 10.05 -9.87
CA SER A 200 4.79 10.01 -11.34
C SER A 200 3.97 8.82 -11.86
N ARG A 201 3.67 7.82 -10.99
CA ARG A 201 2.73 6.73 -11.31
C ARG A 201 1.31 7.23 -11.58
N ILE A 202 0.91 8.36 -11.03
CA ILE A 202 -0.34 9.01 -11.38
C ILE A 202 -0.15 9.74 -12.71
N THR A 203 -0.40 9.00 -13.78
CA THR A 203 -0.32 9.47 -15.16
C THR A 203 -1.62 10.14 -15.59
N GLU A 204 -1.56 11.00 -16.60
CA GLU A 204 -2.76 11.57 -17.23
C GLU A 204 -3.66 10.47 -17.80
N GLN A 205 -3.06 9.43 -18.41
CA GLN A 205 -3.78 8.30 -18.98
C GLN A 205 -4.56 7.53 -17.90
N LEU A 206 -3.97 7.32 -16.72
CA LEU A 206 -4.65 6.70 -15.58
C LEU A 206 -5.84 7.56 -15.13
N CYS A 207 -5.61 8.85 -14.89
CA CYS A 207 -6.66 9.78 -14.47
C CYS A 207 -7.81 9.82 -15.47
N ASP A 208 -7.52 9.95 -16.77
CA ASP A 208 -8.51 9.93 -17.83
C ASP A 208 -9.31 8.63 -17.85
N ARG A 209 -8.63 7.47 -17.71
CA ARG A 209 -9.32 6.17 -17.66
C ARG A 209 -10.26 6.05 -16.46
N LEU A 210 -9.81 6.46 -15.28
CA LEU A 210 -10.63 6.39 -14.06
C LEU A 210 -11.81 7.34 -14.10
N SER A 211 -11.64 8.55 -14.65
CA SER A 211 -12.71 9.55 -14.77
C SER A 211 -13.86 9.12 -15.69
N LYS A 212 -13.56 8.30 -16.69
CA LYS A 212 -14.53 7.79 -17.69
C LYS A 212 -15.21 6.50 -17.25
N SER A 213 -14.82 5.93 -16.11
CA SER A 213 -15.39 4.67 -15.65
C SER A 213 -16.84 4.83 -15.20
N ARG A 214 -17.70 3.86 -15.57
CA ARG A 214 -19.05 3.75 -14.97
C ARG A 214 -19.01 3.33 -13.48
N LEU A 215 -17.91 2.67 -13.07
CA LEU A 215 -17.73 2.23 -11.69
C LEU A 215 -17.41 3.44 -10.80
N LYS A 216 -17.89 3.39 -9.55
CA LYS A 216 -17.42 4.31 -8.51
C LYS A 216 -16.01 3.92 -8.13
N VAL A 217 -15.04 4.78 -8.44
CA VAL A 217 -13.63 4.48 -8.16
C VAL A 217 -13.22 5.03 -6.81
N VAL A 218 -12.66 4.16 -5.99
CA VAL A 218 -12.09 4.49 -4.68
C VAL A 218 -10.62 4.10 -4.69
N MET A 219 -9.72 5.02 -4.38
CA MET A 219 -8.31 4.70 -4.15
C MET A 219 -7.99 4.81 -2.67
N VAL A 220 -7.44 3.74 -2.11
CA VAL A 220 -7.00 3.70 -0.71
C VAL A 220 -5.48 3.71 -0.70
N THR A 221 -4.92 4.84 -0.30
CA THR A 221 -3.48 5.01 -0.13
C THR A 221 -2.99 4.36 1.17
N HIS A 222 -1.70 4.03 1.22
CA HIS A 222 -1.02 3.52 2.40
C HIS A 222 0.04 4.54 2.83
N ILE A 223 -0.34 5.43 3.73
CA ILE A 223 0.52 6.48 4.29
C ILE A 223 0.47 6.37 5.81
N ASN A 224 1.63 6.24 6.46
CA ASN A 224 1.74 6.04 7.91
C ASN A 224 2.26 7.26 8.66
N HIS A 225 2.94 8.18 7.96
CA HIS A 225 3.56 9.34 8.60
C HIS A 225 3.35 10.62 7.77
N PRO A 226 3.15 11.79 8.38
CA PRO A 226 2.95 13.06 7.65
C PRO A 226 4.11 13.41 6.72
N ASN A 227 5.33 12.99 7.01
CA ASN A 227 6.51 13.23 6.15
C ASN A 227 6.45 12.48 4.80
N GLU A 228 5.57 11.51 4.64
CA GLU A 228 5.36 10.84 3.35
C GLU A 228 4.64 11.73 2.34
N VAL A 229 3.92 12.76 2.81
CA VAL A 229 3.11 13.66 1.97
C VAL A 229 3.89 14.95 1.75
N ASP A 230 4.44 15.12 0.56
CA ASP A 230 5.04 16.36 0.06
C ASP A 230 4.12 17.03 -0.97
N GLU A 231 4.52 18.19 -1.48
CA GLU A 231 3.76 18.95 -2.47
C GLU A 231 3.56 18.15 -3.77
N VAL A 232 4.57 17.40 -4.22
CA VAL A 232 4.50 16.60 -5.45
C VAL A 232 3.43 15.51 -5.33
N LEU A 233 3.39 14.81 -4.19
CA LEU A 233 2.33 13.82 -3.93
C LEU A 233 0.96 14.49 -3.81
N ALA A 234 0.86 15.62 -3.09
CA ALA A 234 -0.39 16.34 -2.92
C ALA A 234 -0.99 16.78 -4.27
N ASP A 235 -0.17 17.28 -5.20
CA ASP A 235 -0.60 17.62 -6.55
C ASP A 235 -1.12 16.41 -7.33
N LYS A 236 -0.45 15.27 -7.21
CA LYS A 236 -0.89 14.01 -7.85
C LYS A 236 -2.19 13.48 -7.25
N LEU A 237 -2.36 13.57 -5.94
CA LEU A 237 -3.63 13.23 -5.28
C LEU A 237 -4.76 14.16 -5.72
N ASN A 238 -4.48 15.45 -5.89
CA ASN A 238 -5.45 16.39 -6.44
C ASN A 238 -5.87 16.05 -7.88
N GLN A 239 -4.95 15.60 -8.75
CA GLN A 239 -5.28 15.11 -10.09
C GLN A 239 -6.27 13.93 -10.05
N LEU A 240 -6.08 12.97 -9.14
CA LEU A 240 -7.02 11.86 -8.95
C LEU A 240 -8.40 12.36 -8.47
N ARG A 241 -8.42 13.32 -7.55
CA ARG A 241 -9.68 13.92 -7.08
C ARG A 241 -10.43 14.63 -8.20
N GLN A 242 -9.71 15.35 -9.08
CA GLN A 242 -10.29 15.97 -10.28
C GLN A 242 -10.82 14.94 -11.28
N ALA A 243 -10.24 13.73 -11.27
CA ALA A 243 -10.73 12.58 -12.04
C ALA A 243 -11.91 11.84 -11.36
N ASN A 244 -12.58 12.46 -10.38
CA ASN A 244 -13.71 11.89 -9.61
C ASN A 244 -13.38 10.61 -8.82
N VAL A 245 -12.12 10.40 -8.46
CA VAL A 245 -11.70 9.29 -7.59
C VAL A 245 -11.90 9.69 -6.13
N VAL A 246 -12.57 8.85 -5.36
CA VAL A 246 -12.66 9.01 -3.90
C VAL A 246 -11.35 8.56 -3.28
N LEU A 247 -10.71 9.46 -2.52
CA LEU A 247 -9.41 9.18 -1.90
C LEU A 247 -9.57 8.91 -0.41
N LEU A 248 -9.12 7.74 -0.01
CA LEU A 248 -9.07 7.29 1.38
C LEU A 248 -7.64 6.88 1.74
N ASN A 249 -7.30 6.90 3.02
CA ASN A 249 -6.02 6.38 3.50
C ASN A 249 -6.21 5.33 4.58
N GLN A 250 -5.42 4.28 4.51
CA GLN A 250 -5.23 3.33 5.60
C GLN A 250 -3.78 3.39 6.08
N SER A 251 -3.62 3.47 7.40
CA SER A 251 -2.34 3.46 8.10
C SER A 251 -2.22 2.20 8.94
N VAL A 252 -1.01 1.82 9.28
CA VAL A 252 -0.72 0.83 10.34
C VAL A 252 -0.10 1.57 11.52
N LEU A 253 -0.56 1.28 12.73
CA LEU A 253 0.03 1.80 13.95
C LEU A 253 1.34 1.06 14.24
N LEU A 254 2.46 1.77 14.18
CA LEU A 254 3.81 1.22 14.17
C LEU A 254 4.67 1.90 15.24
N LYS A 255 5.25 1.10 16.12
CA LYS A 255 6.20 1.56 17.14
C LYS A 255 7.41 2.27 16.51
N GLY A 256 7.75 3.45 17.00
CA GLY A 256 8.84 4.27 16.50
C GLY A 256 8.56 5.03 15.20
N VAL A 257 7.35 4.86 14.60
CA VAL A 257 6.96 5.55 13.38
C VAL A 257 5.83 6.54 13.64
N ASN A 258 4.69 6.07 14.15
CA ASN A 258 3.50 6.89 14.36
C ASN A 258 2.76 6.53 15.67
N ASP A 259 3.45 5.97 16.63
CA ASP A 259 2.94 5.56 17.94
C ASP A 259 2.68 6.74 18.91
N ASN A 260 2.21 7.85 18.37
CA ASN A 260 1.92 9.07 19.09
C ASN A 260 0.69 9.76 18.50
N ALA A 261 -0.24 10.19 19.35
CA ALA A 261 -1.48 10.84 18.93
C ALA A 261 -1.26 12.15 18.16
N GLN A 262 -0.21 12.90 18.46
CA GLN A 262 0.13 14.15 17.76
C GLN A 262 0.60 13.87 16.32
N ILE A 263 1.40 12.83 16.12
CA ILE A 263 1.84 12.40 14.78
C ILE A 263 0.64 11.94 13.95
N LEU A 264 -0.27 11.13 14.53
CA LEU A 264 -1.48 10.66 13.85
C LEU A 264 -2.41 11.82 13.49
N LYS A 265 -2.57 12.82 14.39
CA LYS A 265 -3.32 14.06 14.10
C LYS A 265 -2.67 14.83 12.95
N ALA A 266 -1.34 15.01 12.98
CA ALA A 266 -0.61 15.69 11.92
C ALA A 266 -0.79 14.98 10.57
N LEU A 267 -0.75 13.63 10.58
CA LEU A 267 -1.03 12.83 9.39
C LEU A 267 -2.46 13.05 8.89
N SER A 268 -3.46 12.98 9.77
CA SER A 268 -4.87 13.18 9.40
C SER A 268 -5.12 14.55 8.78
N ASN A 269 -4.53 15.60 9.35
CA ASN A 269 -4.65 16.95 8.82
C ASN A 269 -4.00 17.06 7.43
N LYS A 270 -2.77 16.54 7.27
CA LYS A 270 -2.04 16.60 6.01
C LYS A 270 -2.71 15.80 4.89
N LEU A 271 -3.30 14.65 5.23
CA LEU A 271 -4.15 13.87 4.33
C LEU A 271 -5.35 14.68 3.85
N PHE A 272 -6.07 15.29 4.79
CA PHE A 272 -7.26 16.09 4.50
C PHE A 272 -6.94 17.32 3.63
N GLU A 273 -5.85 18.03 3.92
CA GLU A 273 -5.34 19.13 3.09
C GLU A 273 -5.05 18.68 1.65
N SER A 274 -4.62 17.41 1.48
CA SER A 274 -4.39 16.78 0.17
C SER A 274 -5.64 16.13 -0.45
N GLY A 275 -6.83 16.33 0.16
CA GLY A 275 -8.10 15.79 -0.32
C GLY A 275 -8.29 14.29 -0.07
N VAL A 276 -7.57 13.71 0.88
CA VAL A 276 -7.65 12.30 1.28
C VAL A 276 -8.29 12.19 2.67
N LEU A 277 -9.29 11.31 2.83
CA LEU A 277 -9.90 11.07 4.13
C LEU A 277 -9.18 9.92 4.86
N PRO A 278 -8.83 10.10 6.15
CA PRO A 278 -8.41 9.00 7.01
C PRO A 278 -9.52 7.95 7.09
N TYR A 279 -9.18 6.68 6.84
CA TYR A 279 -10.18 5.61 6.77
C TYR A 279 -9.97 4.57 7.86
N TYR A 280 -8.81 3.90 7.82
CA TYR A 280 -8.44 2.93 8.84
C TYR A 280 -7.07 3.28 9.46
N LEU A 281 -6.98 3.02 10.78
CA LEU A 281 -5.72 2.82 11.49
C LEU A 281 -5.70 1.34 11.91
N HIS A 282 -4.92 0.54 11.18
CA HIS A 282 -4.78 -0.88 11.49
C HIS A 282 -3.81 -1.09 12.65
N LEU A 283 -4.15 -1.99 13.56
CA LEU A 283 -3.16 -2.60 14.42
C LEU A 283 -2.26 -3.51 13.55
N LEU A 284 -1.00 -3.61 13.91
CA LEU A 284 -0.03 -4.44 13.20
C LEU A 284 -0.48 -5.91 13.20
N ASP A 285 -0.58 -6.51 12.03
CA ASP A 285 -0.74 -7.96 11.90
C ASP A 285 0.53 -8.65 12.40
N LYS A 286 0.37 -9.69 13.23
CA LYS A 286 1.50 -10.39 13.86
C LYS A 286 2.24 -11.27 12.84
N VAL A 287 2.94 -10.64 11.90
CA VAL A 287 3.74 -11.31 10.88
C VAL A 287 5.19 -11.49 11.36
N GLU A 288 5.76 -12.68 11.13
CA GLU A 288 7.17 -12.98 11.43
C GLU A 288 8.10 -11.93 10.79
N GLY A 289 9.06 -11.41 11.58
CA GLY A 289 10.00 -10.37 11.15
C GLY A 289 9.51 -8.93 11.28
N ALA A 290 8.30 -8.68 11.83
CA ALA A 290 7.78 -7.33 12.05
C ALA A 290 7.52 -6.99 13.53
N SER A 291 7.89 -7.87 14.45
CA SER A 291 7.57 -7.73 15.87
C SER A 291 8.10 -6.46 16.53
N HIS A 292 9.19 -5.89 16.03
CA HIS A 292 9.76 -4.64 16.54
C HIS A 292 8.88 -3.41 16.30
N PHE A 293 7.89 -3.49 15.42
CA PHE A 293 6.88 -2.45 15.20
C PHE A 293 5.64 -2.63 16.08
N PHE A 294 5.55 -3.72 16.84
CA PHE A 294 4.36 -4.05 17.59
C PHE A 294 4.11 -3.08 18.74
N ILE A 295 2.85 -2.74 18.94
CA ILE A 295 2.34 -1.94 20.05
C ILE A 295 1.25 -2.77 20.73
N GLU A 296 1.34 -2.90 22.06
CA GLU A 296 0.34 -3.62 22.85
C GLU A 296 -1.03 -2.98 22.75
N ASP A 297 -2.10 -3.79 22.79
CA ASP A 297 -3.48 -3.33 22.60
C ASP A 297 -3.88 -2.23 23.58
N ARG A 298 -3.43 -2.32 24.83
CA ARG A 298 -3.69 -1.28 25.85
C ARG A 298 -3.07 0.06 25.45
N GLN A 299 -1.80 0.04 25.02
CA GLN A 299 -1.12 1.26 24.59
C GLN A 299 -1.75 1.83 23.31
N ALA A 300 -2.13 0.98 22.36
CA ALA A 300 -2.83 1.38 21.15
C ALA A 300 -4.17 2.07 21.46
N ALA A 301 -4.93 1.52 22.39
CA ALA A 301 -6.18 2.12 22.86
C ALA A 301 -5.98 3.49 23.54
N GLU A 302 -4.91 3.64 24.34
CA GLU A 302 -4.56 4.92 24.97
C GLU A 302 -4.19 5.98 23.91
N ILE A 303 -3.35 5.63 22.93
CA ILE A 303 -2.99 6.52 21.80
C ILE A 303 -4.25 6.91 21.02
N TYR A 304 -5.13 5.96 20.73
CA TYR A 304 -6.35 6.21 19.96
C TYR A 304 -7.34 7.11 20.71
N LYS A 305 -7.52 6.88 22.01
CA LYS A 305 -8.36 7.73 22.86
C LYS A 305 -7.85 9.17 22.91
N GLU A 306 -6.52 9.35 22.98
CA GLU A 306 -5.94 10.69 22.93
C GLU A 306 -6.12 11.32 21.54
N LEU A 307 -5.96 10.55 20.46
CA LEU A 307 -6.23 11.03 19.09
C LEU A 307 -7.67 11.54 18.95
N GLN A 308 -8.65 10.79 19.45
CA GLN A 308 -10.06 11.20 19.47
C GLN A 308 -10.27 12.52 20.22
N ARG A 309 -9.57 12.71 21.33
CA ARG A 309 -9.69 13.93 22.15
C ARG A 309 -9.16 15.18 21.45
N ILE A 310 -8.11 15.05 20.63
CA ILE A 310 -7.39 16.19 20.03
C ILE A 310 -7.71 16.42 18.55
N THR A 311 -8.58 15.59 17.93
CA THR A 311 -8.84 15.60 16.49
C THR A 311 -10.34 15.64 16.22
N SER A 312 -10.76 16.38 15.18
CA SER A 312 -12.17 16.39 14.74
C SER A 312 -12.62 14.98 14.33
N GLY A 313 -13.81 14.57 14.75
CA GLY A 313 -14.29 13.20 14.63
C GLY A 313 -14.22 12.62 13.21
N TYR A 314 -14.48 13.42 12.17
CA TYR A 314 -14.39 12.97 10.77
C TYR A 314 -12.96 12.76 10.27
N LEU A 315 -11.94 13.23 11.01
CA LEU A 315 -10.51 13.04 10.73
C LEU A 315 -9.88 11.92 11.59
N VAL A 316 -10.67 11.31 12.48
CA VAL A 316 -10.20 10.15 13.26
C VAL A 316 -10.46 8.88 12.45
N PRO A 317 -9.40 8.17 11.99
CA PRO A 317 -9.55 6.89 11.29
C PRO A 317 -10.14 5.84 12.25
N LYS A 318 -10.85 4.85 11.71
CA LYS A 318 -11.34 3.72 12.50
C LYS A 318 -10.17 2.84 12.94
N LEU A 319 -9.98 2.68 14.25
CA LEU A 319 -9.00 1.71 14.76
C LEU A 319 -9.53 0.29 14.50
N ALA A 320 -8.78 -0.54 13.80
CA ALA A 320 -9.25 -1.85 13.37
C ALA A 320 -8.14 -2.91 13.40
N ARG A 321 -8.56 -4.15 13.62
CA ARG A 321 -7.75 -5.36 13.42
C ARG A 321 -8.42 -6.25 12.40
N GLU A 322 -7.64 -6.88 11.53
CA GLU A 322 -8.11 -7.98 10.72
C GLU A 322 -7.84 -9.28 11.48
N ILE A 323 -8.87 -10.11 11.64
CA ILE A 323 -8.78 -11.43 12.26
C ILE A 323 -9.14 -12.45 11.18
N ALA A 324 -8.32 -13.48 11.03
CA ALA A 324 -8.57 -14.54 10.05
C ALA A 324 -9.97 -15.15 10.24
N ARG A 325 -10.69 -15.37 9.13
CA ARG A 325 -12.03 -15.95 9.09
C ARG A 325 -13.17 -15.12 9.67
N GLU A 326 -12.90 -13.94 10.21
CA GLU A 326 -13.98 -13.03 10.62
C GLU A 326 -14.67 -12.40 9.40
N PRO A 327 -16.01 -12.20 9.45
CA PRO A 327 -16.79 -11.70 8.31
C PRO A 327 -16.53 -10.22 8.00
N ASN A 328 -15.83 -9.51 8.87
CA ASN A 328 -15.46 -8.09 8.73
C ASN A 328 -14.28 -7.75 9.63
N LYS A 329 -13.68 -6.58 9.41
CA LYS A 329 -12.65 -6.05 10.31
C LYS A 329 -13.25 -5.75 11.68
N THR A 330 -12.55 -6.18 12.74
CA THR A 330 -12.94 -5.90 14.13
C THR A 330 -12.52 -4.48 14.48
N LEU A 331 -13.48 -3.65 14.86
CA LEU A 331 -13.21 -2.29 15.35
C LEU A 331 -12.79 -2.37 16.82
N MET A 332 -11.73 -1.61 17.18
CA MET A 332 -11.05 -1.69 18.49
C MET A 332 -11.27 -0.43 19.35
N GLY A 333 -12.14 0.49 18.94
CA GLY A 333 -12.40 1.73 19.68
C GLY A 333 -13.81 2.27 19.48
#